data_45a486eda71c3946e8509d79593a1dcc
#
_entry.id   45a486eda71c3946e8509d79593a1dcc
#
_cell.length_a   1.000
_cell.length_b   1.000
_cell.length_c   1.000
_cell.angle_alpha   90.00
_cell.angle_beta   90.00
_cell.angle_gamma   90.00
#
_symmetry.space_group_name_H-M   'P 1'
#
loop_
_entity.id
_entity.type
_entity.pdbx_description
1 polymer ?
#
loop_
_entity_poly.entity_id
_entity_poly.type
_entity_poly.pdbx_seq_one_letter_code
_entity_poly.pdbx_strand_id
1 'polypeptide(L)'
;MEDVLTKATADGVRIYALCTTNLVQEAAKKHGCSHLASAALGRAMNGALLLAATMKDNERISLRLKGDGPLGEVVADAEGSTVRGYVENPDAFLSLKNGKLDVGGGIGEGNIIVTRYLQNAEPFTGYCELQDGEIASDLTKYLYVSEQTPTSVALGVLVDKDGNVTASGGFFIQAMPGCSDEVLEKLENNVNLTPYVTQLLEIGYTPQKMIEILGRGLDVDIKETIPLSFKCRCSRERILAALGSLDVKSLEELAQDKTTEAHCEFCNSTYEYTQDEIKHLLEEKEKQAQMEAAKQNIK
;
A
#
# COMPACT_ATOMS: atom_id res chain seq x y z
N MET A 1 -10.99 17.00 -5.64
CA MET A 1 -10.76 17.12 -4.18
C MET A 1 -9.26 16.94 -3.95
N GLU A 2 -8.67 17.59 -2.95
CA GLU A 2 -7.24 17.38 -2.62
C GLU A 2 -7.04 16.03 -1.97
N ASP A 3 -5.89 15.39 -2.24
CA ASP A 3 -5.50 14.15 -1.60
C ASP A 3 -4.93 14.46 -0.22
N VAL A 4 -5.69 14.15 0.81
CA VAL A 4 -5.35 14.47 2.20
C VAL A 4 -5.76 13.34 3.15
N LEU A 5 -5.04 13.25 4.26
CA LEU A 5 -5.41 12.43 5.42
C LEU A 5 -5.69 13.37 6.59
N THR A 6 -6.83 13.18 7.25
CA THR A 6 -7.18 13.86 8.50
C THR A 6 -7.12 12.88 9.65
N LYS A 7 -6.48 13.29 10.74
CA LYS A 7 -6.37 12.52 11.99
C LYS A 7 -7.18 13.20 13.09
N ALA A 8 -7.91 12.41 13.85
CA ALA A 8 -8.66 12.86 15.03
C ALA A 8 -8.60 11.85 16.17
N THR A 9 -8.93 12.32 17.35
CA THR A 9 -9.21 11.50 18.53
C THR A 9 -10.61 11.83 19.05
N ALA A 10 -11.26 10.88 19.69
CA ALA A 10 -12.55 11.08 20.34
C ALA A 10 -12.72 10.06 21.47
N ASP A 11 -12.93 10.50 22.72
CA ASP A 11 -13.33 9.65 23.86
C ASP A 11 -12.58 8.30 23.98
N GLY A 12 -11.27 8.29 23.78
CA GLY A 12 -10.48 7.06 23.87
C GLY A 12 -10.40 6.25 22.58
N VAL A 13 -10.74 6.83 21.43
CA VAL A 13 -10.52 6.25 20.11
C VAL A 13 -9.71 7.17 19.21
N ARG A 14 -9.05 6.63 18.22
CA ARG A 14 -8.50 7.39 17.09
C ARG A 14 -9.32 7.13 15.84
N ILE A 15 -9.59 8.20 15.09
CA ILE A 15 -10.37 8.16 13.85
C ILE A 15 -9.56 8.87 12.78
N TYR A 16 -9.18 8.15 11.73
CA TYR A 16 -8.46 8.67 10.59
C TYR A 16 -9.31 8.49 9.34
N ALA A 17 -9.30 9.48 8.47
CA ALA A 17 -9.96 9.39 7.18
C ALA A 17 -9.09 10.01 6.09
N LEU A 18 -9.18 9.51 4.86
CA LEU A 18 -8.41 10.00 3.74
C LEU A 18 -9.23 10.07 2.45
N CYS A 19 -8.82 10.99 1.59
CA CYS A 19 -9.16 11.08 0.17
C CYS A 19 -7.86 10.95 -0.63
N THR A 20 -7.88 10.15 -1.71
CA THR A 20 -6.68 9.77 -2.47
C THR A 20 -6.98 9.63 -3.97
N THR A 21 -8.01 10.30 -4.44
CA THR A 21 -8.51 10.12 -5.82
C THR A 21 -7.45 10.40 -6.87
N ASN A 22 -6.68 11.50 -6.72
CA ASN A 22 -5.69 11.88 -7.72
C ASN A 22 -4.45 10.99 -7.66
N LEU A 23 -3.94 10.66 -6.45
CA LEU A 23 -2.75 9.82 -6.33
C LEU A 23 -3.00 8.37 -6.78
N VAL A 24 -4.22 7.84 -6.54
CA VAL A 24 -4.59 6.50 -7.04
C VAL A 24 -4.76 6.52 -8.55
N GLN A 25 -5.35 7.59 -9.11
CA GLN A 25 -5.43 7.79 -10.56
C GLN A 25 -4.03 7.88 -11.19
N GLU A 26 -3.08 8.58 -10.54
CA GLU A 26 -1.68 8.64 -10.99
C GLU A 26 -1.04 7.25 -11.02
N ALA A 27 -1.19 6.47 -9.94
CA ALA A 27 -0.67 5.12 -9.85
C ALA A 27 -1.27 4.20 -10.92
N ALA A 28 -2.60 4.21 -11.07
CA ALA A 28 -3.30 3.40 -12.06
C ALA A 28 -2.83 3.69 -13.49
N LYS A 29 -2.65 4.98 -13.84
CA LYS A 29 -2.12 5.39 -15.16
C LYS A 29 -0.68 4.94 -15.38
N LYS A 30 0.20 5.08 -14.38
CA LYS A 30 1.61 4.67 -14.49
C LYS A 30 1.77 3.18 -14.77
N HIS A 31 0.89 2.37 -14.20
CA HIS A 31 0.92 0.90 -14.35
C HIS A 31 0.02 0.38 -15.46
N GLY A 32 -0.76 1.23 -16.14
CA GLY A 32 -1.71 0.79 -17.15
C GLY A 32 -2.79 -0.14 -16.59
N CYS A 33 -3.23 0.11 -15.36
CA CYS A 33 -4.13 -0.78 -14.66
C CYS A 33 -5.51 -0.88 -15.31
N SER A 34 -6.04 -2.10 -15.38
CA SER A 34 -7.46 -2.36 -15.64
C SER A 34 -8.34 -1.73 -14.54
N HIS A 35 -9.65 -1.72 -14.74
CA HIS A 35 -10.60 -1.28 -13.70
C HIS A 35 -10.43 -2.07 -12.39
N LEU A 36 -10.27 -3.39 -12.51
CA LEU A 36 -10.09 -4.29 -11.37
C LEU A 36 -8.78 -4.01 -10.63
N ALA A 37 -7.67 -3.94 -11.36
CA ALA A 37 -6.35 -3.65 -10.79
C ALA A 37 -6.29 -2.25 -10.16
N SER A 38 -6.93 -1.24 -10.77
CA SER A 38 -7.03 0.12 -10.22
C SER A 38 -7.76 0.13 -8.87
N ALA A 39 -8.85 -0.64 -8.75
CA ALA A 39 -9.59 -0.75 -7.51
C ALA A 39 -8.78 -1.46 -6.41
N ALA A 40 -8.12 -2.57 -6.75
CA ALA A 40 -7.28 -3.33 -5.81
C ALA A 40 -6.07 -2.51 -5.34
N LEU A 41 -5.32 -1.92 -6.28
CA LEU A 41 -4.16 -1.08 -5.97
C LEU A 41 -4.53 0.12 -5.10
N GLY A 42 -5.60 0.83 -5.45
CA GLY A 42 -6.05 1.99 -4.69
C GLY A 42 -6.47 1.64 -3.28
N ARG A 43 -7.20 0.51 -3.06
CA ARG A 43 -7.54 0.03 -1.71
C ARG A 43 -6.29 -0.35 -0.92
N ALA A 44 -5.33 -1.05 -1.53
CA ALA A 44 -4.08 -1.40 -0.87
C ALA A 44 -3.27 -0.15 -0.48
N MET A 45 -3.17 0.85 -1.37
CA MET A 45 -2.49 2.11 -1.08
C MET A 45 -3.19 2.89 0.05
N ASN A 46 -4.52 2.94 0.05
CA ASN A 46 -5.30 3.55 1.13
C ASN A 46 -5.08 2.85 2.47
N GLY A 47 -5.09 1.52 2.48
CA GLY A 47 -4.79 0.71 3.66
C GLY A 47 -3.38 0.97 4.19
N ALA A 48 -2.38 1.00 3.31
CA ALA A 48 -1.00 1.28 3.69
C ALA A 48 -0.84 2.70 4.29
N LEU A 49 -1.49 3.72 3.70
CA LEU A 49 -1.47 5.09 4.24
C LEU A 49 -2.13 5.19 5.61
N LEU A 50 -3.28 4.53 5.82
CA LEU A 50 -3.96 4.50 7.11
C LEU A 50 -3.11 3.80 8.19
N LEU A 51 -2.42 2.72 7.83
CA LEU A 51 -1.49 2.05 8.74
C LEU A 51 -0.26 2.93 9.03
N ALA A 52 0.34 3.56 8.01
CA ALA A 52 1.47 4.47 8.18
C ALA A 52 1.12 5.64 9.09
N ALA A 53 -0.12 6.14 9.02
CA ALA A 53 -0.62 7.20 9.88
C ALA A 53 -0.64 6.84 11.39
N THR A 54 -0.56 5.55 11.73
CA THR A 54 -0.46 5.06 13.12
C THR A 54 0.99 4.97 13.62
N MET A 55 1.97 5.13 12.73
CA MET A 55 3.41 4.99 12.99
C MET A 55 4.07 6.34 13.26
N LYS A 56 5.31 6.32 13.71
CA LYS A 56 6.14 7.52 13.88
C LYS A 56 6.70 8.00 12.54
N ASP A 57 7.12 9.25 12.52
CA ASP A 57 7.82 9.81 11.36
C ASP A 57 9.07 8.99 11.02
N ASN A 58 9.33 8.84 9.72
CA ASN A 58 10.41 8.03 9.15
C ASN A 58 10.29 6.50 9.39
N GLU A 59 9.18 6.03 9.93
CA GLU A 59 8.83 4.62 9.91
C GLU A 59 8.03 4.30 8.63
N ARG A 60 8.15 3.05 8.18
CA ARG A 60 7.60 2.63 6.90
C ARG A 60 6.79 1.35 7.07
N ILE A 61 5.75 1.22 6.27
CA ILE A 61 4.96 0.01 6.20
C ILE A 61 4.91 -0.52 4.77
N SER A 62 4.93 -1.85 4.64
CA SER A 62 4.64 -2.56 3.41
C SER A 62 3.42 -3.44 3.65
N LEU A 63 2.40 -3.25 2.84
CA LEU A 63 1.18 -4.06 2.79
C LEU A 63 1.19 -4.88 1.52
N ARG A 64 1.10 -6.20 1.64
CA ARG A 64 1.09 -7.15 0.53
C ARG A 64 -0.10 -8.08 0.65
N LEU A 65 -0.82 -8.22 -0.45
CA LEU A 65 -1.90 -9.19 -0.59
C LEU A 65 -1.44 -10.18 -1.65
N LYS A 66 -1.23 -11.42 -1.25
CA LYS A 66 -0.75 -12.49 -2.11
C LYS A 66 -1.77 -13.60 -2.14
N GLY A 67 -2.45 -13.73 -3.26
CA GLY A 67 -3.48 -14.74 -3.49
C GLY A 67 -3.25 -15.51 -4.78
N ASP A 68 -4.14 -16.45 -5.06
CA ASP A 68 -4.14 -17.29 -6.24
C ASP A 68 -5.03 -16.76 -7.38
N GLY A 69 -5.62 -15.57 -7.18
CA GLY A 69 -6.47 -14.92 -8.17
C GLY A 69 -5.68 -14.26 -9.30
N PRO A 70 -6.36 -13.79 -10.36
CA PRO A 70 -5.73 -13.28 -11.58
C PRO A 70 -4.92 -11.98 -11.39
N LEU A 71 -5.13 -11.20 -10.33
CA LEU A 71 -4.33 -10.02 -10.01
C LEU A 71 -2.89 -10.37 -9.61
N GLY A 72 -2.65 -11.62 -9.13
CA GLY A 72 -1.39 -11.99 -8.52
C GLY A 72 -1.17 -11.22 -7.22
N GLU A 73 0.04 -10.73 -7.01
CA GLU A 73 0.37 -9.96 -5.81
C GLU A 73 0.01 -8.48 -5.96
N VAL A 74 -0.61 -7.89 -4.93
CA VAL A 74 -0.87 -6.45 -4.82
C VAL A 74 -0.02 -5.90 -3.67
N VAL A 75 0.81 -4.91 -3.96
CA VAL A 75 1.78 -4.36 -3.00
C VAL A 75 1.59 -2.85 -2.86
N ALA A 76 1.59 -2.37 -1.63
CA ALA A 76 1.61 -0.94 -1.32
C ALA A 76 2.58 -0.64 -0.17
N ASP A 77 3.51 0.27 -0.40
CA ASP A 77 4.45 0.78 0.59
C ASP A 77 4.07 2.22 0.96
N ALA A 78 3.96 2.53 2.24
CA ALA A 78 3.74 3.90 2.71
C ALA A 78 4.79 4.33 3.75
N GLU A 79 5.14 5.62 3.72
CA GLU A 79 6.07 6.26 4.64
C GLU A 79 5.59 7.70 4.88
N GLY A 80 5.16 7.99 6.11
CA GLY A 80 4.53 9.28 6.44
C GLY A 80 3.32 9.56 5.56
N SER A 81 3.40 10.62 4.74
CA SER A 81 2.32 11.06 3.83
C SER A 81 2.50 10.60 2.38
N THR A 82 3.47 9.73 2.11
CA THR A 82 3.75 9.24 0.76
C THR A 82 3.44 7.77 0.61
N VAL A 83 2.98 7.37 -0.57
CA VAL A 83 2.67 5.98 -0.91
C VAL A 83 3.14 5.65 -2.31
N ARG A 84 3.47 4.39 -2.53
CA ARG A 84 3.72 3.77 -3.82
C ARG A 84 3.19 2.35 -3.81
N GLY A 85 2.92 1.78 -4.95
CA GLY A 85 2.42 0.42 -5.03
C GLY A 85 2.36 -0.09 -6.45
N TYR A 86 2.11 -1.39 -6.59
CA TYR A 86 1.92 -2.05 -7.88
C TYR A 86 1.00 -3.27 -7.74
N VAL A 87 0.54 -3.75 -8.88
CA VAL A 87 -0.16 -5.02 -9.03
C VAL A 87 0.65 -5.87 -10.00
N GLU A 88 0.86 -7.14 -9.68
CA GLU A 88 1.66 -8.05 -10.50
C GLU A 88 1.07 -8.19 -11.91
N ASN A 89 -0.25 -8.34 -12.03
CA ASN A 89 -0.97 -8.44 -13.29
C ASN A 89 -1.92 -7.23 -13.45
N PRO A 90 -1.43 -6.07 -13.91
CA PRO A 90 -2.21 -4.83 -13.95
C PRO A 90 -3.35 -4.85 -14.97
N ASP A 91 -3.30 -5.70 -15.98
CA ASP A 91 -4.31 -5.90 -17.02
C ASP A 91 -5.36 -6.95 -16.67
N ALA A 92 -5.27 -7.59 -15.50
CA ALA A 92 -6.20 -8.62 -15.06
C ALA A 92 -7.66 -8.12 -15.09
N PHE A 93 -8.56 -8.99 -15.55
CA PHE A 93 -9.98 -8.69 -15.72
C PHE A 93 -10.85 -9.79 -15.13
N LEU A 94 -11.93 -9.38 -14.45
CA LEU A 94 -13.04 -10.24 -14.07
C LEU A 94 -14.37 -9.57 -14.39
N SER A 95 -15.39 -10.38 -14.63
CA SER A 95 -16.76 -9.89 -14.76
C SER A 95 -17.25 -9.27 -13.45
N LEU A 96 -18.12 -8.27 -13.53
CA LEU A 96 -18.72 -7.67 -12.34
C LEU A 96 -19.49 -8.72 -11.51
N LYS A 97 -19.29 -8.68 -10.21
CA LYS A 97 -20.05 -9.46 -9.23
C LYS A 97 -21.03 -8.53 -8.52
N ASN A 98 -22.33 -8.82 -8.67
CA ASN A 98 -23.40 -7.97 -8.13
C ASN A 98 -23.29 -6.48 -8.55
N GLY A 99 -22.85 -6.23 -9.79
CA GLY A 99 -22.68 -4.87 -10.31
C GLY A 99 -21.45 -4.11 -9.80
N LYS A 100 -20.54 -4.77 -9.08
CA LYS A 100 -19.30 -4.20 -8.54
C LYS A 100 -18.09 -4.94 -9.10
N LEU A 101 -16.93 -4.28 -9.09
CA LEU A 101 -15.64 -4.91 -9.37
C LEU A 101 -15.36 -5.97 -8.30
N ASP A 102 -15.07 -7.20 -8.71
CA ASP A 102 -14.82 -8.35 -7.82
C ASP A 102 -13.34 -8.37 -7.40
N VAL A 103 -12.95 -7.44 -6.53
CA VAL A 103 -11.56 -7.35 -6.05
C VAL A 103 -11.18 -8.60 -5.27
N GLY A 104 -12.11 -9.12 -4.44
CA GLY A 104 -11.90 -10.36 -3.71
C GLY A 104 -11.62 -11.55 -4.62
N GLY A 105 -12.43 -11.75 -5.66
CA GLY A 105 -12.15 -12.78 -6.68
C GLY A 105 -10.88 -12.50 -7.48
N GLY A 106 -10.52 -11.21 -7.64
CA GLY A 106 -9.29 -10.78 -8.30
C GLY A 106 -8.03 -11.18 -7.52
N ILE A 107 -8.05 -11.09 -6.20
CA ILE A 107 -6.94 -11.51 -5.32
C ILE A 107 -7.00 -13.02 -5.07
N GLY A 108 -8.18 -13.58 -4.87
CA GLY A 108 -8.37 -15.01 -4.59
C GLY A 108 -8.06 -15.40 -3.14
N GLU A 109 -7.80 -16.70 -2.92
CA GLU A 109 -7.41 -17.23 -1.62
C GLU A 109 -5.91 -17.01 -1.38
N GLY A 110 -5.53 -16.63 -0.14
CA GLY A 110 -4.13 -16.33 0.16
C GLY A 110 -3.92 -15.62 1.48
N ASN A 111 -2.93 -14.74 1.53
CA ASN A 111 -2.52 -14.07 2.74
C ASN A 111 -2.40 -12.55 2.57
N ILE A 112 -2.74 -11.82 3.63
CA ILE A 112 -2.32 -10.46 3.86
C ILE A 112 -1.04 -10.48 4.70
N ILE A 113 -0.03 -9.74 4.26
CA ILE A 113 1.30 -9.65 4.87
C ILE A 113 1.60 -8.18 5.13
N VAL A 114 1.91 -7.84 6.37
CA VAL A 114 2.22 -6.47 6.79
C VAL A 114 3.61 -6.45 7.39
N THR A 115 4.53 -5.70 6.77
CA THR A 115 5.88 -5.50 7.29
C THR A 115 6.05 -4.07 7.78
N ARG A 116 6.41 -3.91 9.05
CA ARG A 116 6.73 -2.62 9.67
C ARG A 116 8.24 -2.45 9.76
N TYR A 117 8.76 -1.38 9.19
CA TYR A 117 10.16 -0.99 9.25
C TYR A 117 10.29 0.15 10.28
N LEU A 118 10.66 -0.23 11.49
CA LEU A 118 10.80 0.68 12.63
C LEU A 118 12.19 1.31 12.66
N GLN A 119 12.31 2.47 13.28
CA GLN A 119 13.62 3.08 13.52
C GLN A 119 14.40 2.26 14.55
N ASN A 120 15.66 1.96 14.24
CA ASN A 120 16.58 1.26 15.14
C ASN A 120 16.11 -0.12 15.64
N ALA A 121 15.25 -0.79 14.87
CA ALA A 121 14.80 -2.15 15.13
C ALA A 121 14.78 -2.98 13.85
N GLU A 122 14.86 -4.29 14.00
CA GLU A 122 14.65 -5.21 12.88
C GLU A 122 13.20 -5.09 12.36
N PRO A 123 12.99 -5.24 11.05
CA PRO A 123 11.65 -5.24 10.49
C PRO A 123 10.77 -6.33 11.13
N PHE A 124 9.56 -5.94 11.50
CA PHE A 124 8.56 -6.88 12.00
C PHE A 124 7.56 -7.22 10.90
N THR A 125 7.38 -8.51 10.63
CA THR A 125 6.41 -9.00 9.64
C THR A 125 5.35 -9.85 10.33
N GLY A 126 4.09 -9.44 10.18
CA GLY A 126 2.93 -10.24 10.55
C GLY A 126 2.14 -10.64 9.29
N TYR A 127 1.39 -11.73 9.38
CA TYR A 127 0.52 -12.20 8.31
C TYR A 127 -0.70 -12.94 8.85
N CYS A 128 -1.76 -12.98 8.06
CA CYS A 128 -2.88 -13.89 8.28
C CYS A 128 -3.54 -14.25 6.94
N GLU A 129 -4.33 -15.33 6.95
CA GLU A 129 -5.14 -15.71 5.79
C GLU A 129 -6.15 -14.61 5.47
N LEU A 130 -6.35 -14.34 4.18
CA LEU A 130 -7.40 -13.45 3.70
C LEU A 130 -8.77 -13.94 4.16
N GLN A 131 -9.67 -13.01 4.41
CA GLN A 131 -11.06 -13.27 4.77
C GLN A 131 -11.93 -13.37 3.53
N ASP A 132 -11.81 -12.38 2.66
CA ASP A 132 -12.61 -12.26 1.44
C ASP A 132 -11.86 -11.58 0.26
N GLY A 133 -10.62 -11.11 0.48
CA GLY A 133 -9.82 -10.42 -0.51
C GLY A 133 -10.31 -9.00 -0.85
N GLU A 134 -11.31 -8.47 -0.15
CA GLU A 134 -11.80 -7.10 -0.35
C GLU A 134 -10.90 -6.03 0.29
N ILE A 135 -9.79 -6.46 0.90
CA ILE A 135 -8.69 -5.69 1.51
C ILE A 135 -9.09 -5.02 2.84
N ALA A 136 -10.24 -4.37 2.93
CA ALA A 136 -10.66 -3.68 4.16
C ALA A 136 -10.96 -4.66 5.30
N SER A 137 -11.73 -5.71 5.02
CA SER A 137 -12.03 -6.82 5.92
C SER A 137 -10.77 -7.60 6.31
N ASP A 138 -9.90 -7.86 5.33
CA ASP A 138 -8.63 -8.56 5.54
C ASP A 138 -7.70 -7.78 6.46
N LEU A 139 -7.63 -6.46 6.27
CA LEU A 139 -6.85 -5.56 7.13
C LEU A 139 -7.43 -5.48 8.54
N THR A 140 -8.76 -5.43 8.67
CA THR A 140 -9.46 -5.46 9.97
C THR A 140 -9.16 -6.77 10.71
N LYS A 141 -9.26 -7.92 10.02
CA LYS A 141 -8.92 -9.23 10.57
C LYS A 141 -7.44 -9.30 11.00
N TYR A 142 -6.52 -8.82 10.16
CA TYR A 142 -5.10 -8.78 10.48
C TYR A 142 -4.83 -7.99 11.77
N LEU A 143 -5.40 -6.78 11.91
CA LEU A 143 -5.23 -5.94 13.08
C LEU A 143 -5.79 -6.58 14.35
N TYR A 144 -6.91 -7.28 14.23
CA TYR A 144 -7.49 -8.02 15.35
C TYR A 144 -6.64 -9.22 15.77
N VAL A 145 -6.21 -10.05 14.80
CA VAL A 145 -5.47 -11.30 15.08
C VAL A 145 -4.02 -11.02 15.48
N SER A 146 -3.33 -10.12 14.78
CA SER A 146 -1.90 -9.88 14.96
C SER A 146 -1.59 -8.79 15.97
N GLU A 147 -2.44 -7.77 16.09
CA GLU A 147 -2.22 -6.62 16.98
C GLU A 147 -3.17 -6.61 18.19
N GLN A 148 -4.15 -7.49 18.21
CA GLN A 148 -5.15 -7.63 19.28
C GLN A 148 -5.86 -6.30 19.62
N THR A 149 -6.00 -5.44 18.63
CA THR A 149 -6.61 -4.13 18.82
C THR A 149 -7.92 -4.03 18.02
N PRO A 150 -9.06 -3.79 18.67
CA PRO A 150 -10.34 -3.59 18.01
C PRO A 150 -10.24 -2.41 17.03
N THR A 151 -10.45 -2.70 15.75
CA THR A 151 -10.29 -1.75 14.66
C THR A 151 -11.39 -1.94 13.63
N SER A 152 -11.89 -0.84 13.08
CA SER A 152 -12.78 -0.85 11.91
C SER A 152 -12.08 -0.12 10.76
N VAL A 153 -12.03 -0.75 9.60
CA VAL A 153 -11.44 -0.19 8.37
C VAL A 153 -12.47 -0.23 7.27
N ALA A 154 -12.62 0.87 6.55
CA ALA A 154 -13.37 0.91 5.30
C ALA A 154 -12.51 1.55 4.21
N LEU A 155 -12.47 0.91 3.05
CA LEU A 155 -11.72 1.34 1.88
C LEU A 155 -12.66 1.35 0.67
N GLY A 156 -12.49 2.34 -0.20
CA GLY A 156 -13.30 2.44 -1.40
C GLY A 156 -12.54 3.06 -2.56
N VAL A 157 -12.71 2.49 -3.74
CA VAL A 157 -12.24 3.03 -5.01
C VAL A 157 -13.34 2.85 -6.03
N LEU A 158 -13.73 3.93 -6.70
CA LEU A 158 -14.65 3.93 -7.80
C LEU A 158 -13.93 4.25 -9.10
N VAL A 159 -14.10 3.40 -10.09
CA VAL A 159 -13.51 3.54 -11.42
C VAL A 159 -14.64 3.66 -12.42
N ASP A 160 -14.60 4.69 -13.27
CA ASP A 160 -15.59 4.89 -14.32
C ASP A 160 -15.38 3.91 -15.50
N LYS A 161 -16.30 3.94 -16.46
CA LYS A 161 -16.24 3.08 -17.66
C LYS A 161 -15.02 3.33 -18.55
N ASP A 162 -14.41 4.50 -18.44
CA ASP A 162 -13.25 4.91 -19.23
C ASP A 162 -11.92 4.59 -18.50
N GLY A 163 -11.99 3.94 -17.31
CA GLY A 163 -10.84 3.53 -16.50
C GLY A 163 -10.31 4.63 -15.59
N ASN A 164 -11.02 5.75 -15.43
CA ASN A 164 -10.57 6.81 -14.52
C ASN A 164 -11.06 6.54 -13.10
N VAL A 165 -10.20 6.77 -12.12
CA VAL A 165 -10.58 6.76 -10.71
C VAL A 165 -11.32 8.05 -10.38
N THR A 166 -12.60 7.93 -10.07
CA THR A 166 -13.49 9.07 -9.78
C THR A 166 -13.63 9.34 -8.28
N ALA A 167 -13.47 8.32 -7.45
CA ALA A 167 -13.42 8.46 -6.00
C ALA A 167 -12.49 7.39 -5.41
N SER A 168 -11.60 7.80 -4.51
CA SER A 168 -10.76 6.89 -3.75
C SER A 168 -10.51 7.43 -2.35
N GLY A 169 -10.63 6.55 -1.34
CA GLY A 169 -10.38 6.92 0.04
C GLY A 169 -10.72 5.81 1.02
N GLY A 170 -10.74 6.19 2.29
CA GLY A 170 -11.01 5.24 3.37
C GLY A 170 -11.08 5.90 4.72
N PHE A 171 -11.43 5.08 5.72
CA PHE A 171 -11.28 5.47 7.12
C PHE A 171 -10.76 4.31 7.97
N PHE A 172 -10.25 4.65 9.11
CA PHE A 172 -9.69 3.78 10.11
C PHE A 172 -10.15 4.26 11.49
N ILE A 173 -10.78 3.40 12.26
CA ILE A 173 -11.21 3.67 13.63
C ILE A 173 -10.57 2.61 14.51
N GLN A 174 -9.89 3.03 15.56
CA GLN A 174 -9.24 2.09 16.48
C GLN A 174 -9.44 2.52 17.93
N ALA A 175 -9.91 1.57 18.74
CA ALA A 175 -10.00 1.74 20.17
C ALA A 175 -8.60 1.88 20.79
N MET A 176 -8.44 2.82 21.70
CA MET A 176 -7.24 2.93 22.53
C MET A 176 -7.46 2.27 23.89
N PRO A 177 -6.39 1.89 24.61
CA PRO A 177 -6.52 1.31 25.93
C PRO A 177 -7.38 2.18 26.86
N GLY A 178 -8.38 1.57 27.48
CA GLY A 178 -9.31 2.27 28.39
C GLY A 178 -10.53 2.88 27.71
N CYS A 179 -10.75 2.66 26.41
CA CYS A 179 -12.00 3.04 25.74
C CYS A 179 -13.18 2.31 26.37
N SER A 180 -14.29 3.01 26.63
CA SER A 180 -15.48 2.42 27.23
C SER A 180 -16.35 1.69 26.20
N ASP A 181 -17.10 0.69 26.66
CA ASP A 181 -18.04 -0.05 25.82
C ASP A 181 -19.13 0.87 25.24
N GLU A 182 -19.55 1.90 25.97
CA GLU A 182 -20.53 2.88 25.49
C GLU A 182 -20.03 3.65 24.24
N VAL A 183 -18.73 4.02 24.21
CA VAL A 183 -18.10 4.65 23.06
C VAL A 183 -18.02 3.70 21.87
N LEU A 184 -17.67 2.44 22.13
CA LEU A 184 -17.61 1.41 21.08
C LEU A 184 -18.97 1.15 20.46
N GLU A 185 -20.04 1.06 21.26
CA GLU A 185 -21.42 0.89 20.78
C GLU A 185 -21.87 2.08 19.90
N LYS A 186 -21.57 3.31 20.34
CA LYS A 186 -21.87 4.52 19.54
C LYS A 186 -21.13 4.50 18.20
N LEU A 187 -19.86 4.13 18.20
CA LEU A 187 -19.05 4.05 16.97
C LEU A 187 -19.57 2.95 16.03
N GLU A 188 -19.90 1.79 16.55
CA GLU A 188 -20.48 0.70 15.74
C GLU A 188 -21.78 1.16 15.07
N ASN A 189 -22.67 1.80 15.81
CA ASN A 189 -23.89 2.37 15.26
C ASN A 189 -23.61 3.44 14.18
N ASN A 190 -22.66 4.33 14.42
CA ASN A 190 -22.29 5.36 13.45
C ASN A 190 -21.69 4.76 12.17
N VAL A 191 -20.81 3.76 12.29
CA VAL A 191 -20.22 3.06 11.15
C VAL A 191 -21.30 2.35 10.33
N ASN A 192 -22.23 1.64 10.99
CA ASN A 192 -23.32 0.93 10.32
C ASN A 192 -24.29 1.87 9.58
N LEU A 193 -24.45 3.09 10.04
CA LEU A 193 -25.30 4.12 9.39
C LEU A 193 -24.54 4.94 8.34
N THR A 194 -23.22 4.80 8.25
CA THR A 194 -22.40 5.56 7.31
C THR A 194 -22.48 4.95 5.91
N PRO A 195 -22.77 5.75 4.86
CA PRO A 195 -22.72 5.29 3.48
C PRO A 195 -21.32 4.80 3.09
N TYR A 196 -21.23 4.10 1.95
CA TYR A 196 -19.91 3.70 1.44
C TYR A 196 -18.99 4.93 1.24
N VAL A 197 -17.70 4.75 1.51
CA VAL A 197 -16.67 5.81 1.40
C VAL A 197 -16.74 6.51 0.03
N THR A 198 -16.89 5.74 -1.05
CA THR A 198 -16.98 6.30 -2.40
C THR A 198 -18.20 7.19 -2.59
N GLN A 199 -19.35 6.85 -2.03
CA GLN A 199 -20.55 7.68 -2.07
C GLN A 199 -20.35 9.00 -1.32
N LEU A 200 -19.69 8.97 -0.16
CA LEU A 200 -19.36 10.18 0.60
C LEU A 200 -18.45 11.11 -0.20
N LEU A 201 -17.43 10.54 -0.86
CA LEU A 201 -16.50 11.32 -1.67
C LEU A 201 -17.16 11.89 -2.94
N GLU A 202 -18.06 11.14 -3.61
CA GLU A 202 -18.79 11.60 -4.79
C GLU A 202 -19.69 12.81 -4.49
N ILE A 203 -20.30 12.85 -3.30
CA ILE A 203 -21.11 14.00 -2.88
C ILE A 203 -20.27 15.14 -2.29
N GLY A 204 -18.93 15.03 -2.35
CA GLY A 204 -17.97 16.08 -1.97
C GLY A 204 -17.61 16.12 -0.48
N TYR A 205 -17.84 15.04 0.28
CA TYR A 205 -17.43 15.00 1.68
C TYR A 205 -15.90 14.87 1.79
N THR A 206 -15.33 15.76 2.59
CA THR A 206 -13.90 15.75 2.93
C THR A 206 -13.60 14.69 4.01
N PRO A 207 -12.35 14.25 4.17
CA PRO A 207 -11.96 13.37 5.27
C PRO A 207 -12.37 13.90 6.65
N GLN A 208 -12.25 15.21 6.88
CA GLN A 208 -12.76 15.83 8.12
C GLN A 208 -14.25 15.60 8.28
N LYS A 209 -15.05 15.81 7.24
CA LYS A 209 -16.51 15.60 7.29
C LYS A 209 -16.88 14.14 7.53
N MET A 210 -16.11 13.19 6.99
CA MET A 210 -16.27 11.77 7.29
C MET A 210 -16.02 11.49 8.79
N ILE A 211 -14.97 12.06 9.37
CA ILE A 211 -14.66 11.93 10.81
C ILE A 211 -15.80 12.49 11.68
N GLU A 212 -16.37 13.64 11.32
CA GLU A 212 -17.51 14.23 12.04
C GLU A 212 -18.74 13.31 12.05
N ILE A 213 -18.97 12.59 10.95
CA ILE A 213 -20.08 11.62 10.86
C ILE A 213 -19.80 10.38 11.71
N LEU A 214 -18.60 9.82 11.57
CA LEU A 214 -18.16 8.64 12.31
C LEU A 214 -18.10 8.89 13.82
N GLY A 215 -17.67 10.07 14.23
CA GLY A 215 -17.59 10.49 15.63
C GLY A 215 -18.86 11.15 16.17
N ARG A 216 -20.01 11.04 15.50
CA ARG A 216 -21.25 11.68 15.96
C ARG A 216 -21.61 11.25 17.40
N GLY A 217 -21.83 12.24 18.28
CA GLY A 217 -22.15 12.02 19.69
C GLY A 217 -20.95 11.72 20.58
N LEU A 218 -19.72 11.91 20.05
CA LEU A 218 -18.45 11.86 20.77
C LEU A 218 -17.77 13.23 20.74
N ASP A 219 -16.82 13.46 21.64
CA ASP A 219 -15.99 14.67 21.67
C ASP A 219 -14.82 14.55 20.67
N VAL A 220 -15.09 14.89 19.40
CA VAL A 220 -14.15 14.77 18.30
C VAL A 220 -13.17 15.92 18.29
N ASP A 221 -11.89 15.63 18.44
CA ASP A 221 -10.78 16.58 18.36
C ASP A 221 -9.93 16.29 17.10
N ILE A 222 -10.06 17.15 16.10
CA ILE A 222 -9.24 17.10 14.86
C ILE A 222 -7.81 17.52 15.20
N LYS A 223 -6.84 16.63 14.99
CA LYS A 223 -5.44 16.90 15.31
C LYS A 223 -4.69 17.56 14.17
N GLU A 224 -4.80 16.98 12.98
CA GLU A 224 -4.08 17.47 11.81
C GLU A 224 -4.73 16.99 10.50
N THR A 225 -4.46 17.72 9.42
CA THR A 225 -4.75 17.32 8.04
C THR A 225 -3.46 17.43 7.24
N ILE A 226 -3.06 16.32 6.62
CA ILE A 226 -1.76 16.14 5.95
C ILE A 226 -1.99 15.91 4.46
N PRO A 227 -1.30 16.63 3.55
CA PRO A 227 -1.36 16.35 2.13
C PRO A 227 -0.70 15.00 1.83
N LEU A 228 -1.32 14.22 0.94
CA LEU A 228 -0.84 12.92 0.50
C LEU A 228 -0.30 12.98 -0.92
N SER A 229 0.66 12.11 -1.24
CA SER A 229 1.19 12.02 -2.60
C SER A 229 1.67 10.62 -2.98
N PHE A 230 1.52 10.28 -4.27
CA PHE A 230 2.23 9.15 -4.85
C PHE A 230 3.70 9.52 -5.02
N LYS A 231 4.61 8.77 -4.40
CA LYS A 231 6.05 9.04 -4.49
C LYS A 231 6.87 7.76 -4.45
N CYS A 232 7.54 7.47 -5.56
CA CYS A 232 8.51 6.39 -5.59
C CYS A 232 9.89 6.86 -5.07
N ARG A 233 10.61 5.94 -4.46
CA ARG A 233 11.95 6.17 -3.92
C ARG A 233 13.05 5.60 -4.84
N CYS A 234 12.70 5.14 -6.05
CA CYS A 234 13.68 4.66 -7.00
C CYS A 234 14.54 5.83 -7.52
N SER A 235 15.74 5.50 -7.88
CA SER A 235 16.64 6.35 -8.67
C SER A 235 17.50 5.46 -9.56
N ARG A 236 18.14 6.05 -10.55
CA ARG A 236 19.05 5.33 -11.45
C ARG A 236 20.14 4.59 -10.66
N GLU A 237 20.71 5.27 -9.65
CA GLU A 237 21.77 4.71 -8.80
C GLU A 237 21.26 3.53 -7.94
N ARG A 238 20.04 3.62 -7.42
CA ARG A 238 19.45 2.53 -6.62
C ARG A 238 19.14 1.30 -7.47
N ILE A 239 18.67 1.50 -8.69
CA ILE A 239 18.42 0.38 -9.61
C ILE A 239 19.75 -0.22 -10.05
N LEU A 240 20.79 0.60 -10.36
CA LEU A 240 22.13 0.11 -10.66
C LEU A 240 22.72 -0.72 -9.52
N ALA A 241 22.56 -0.26 -8.27
CA ALA A 241 23.00 -1.02 -7.10
C ALA A 241 22.24 -2.35 -6.94
N ALA A 242 20.94 -2.37 -7.28
CA ALA A 242 20.15 -3.61 -7.30
C ALA A 242 20.64 -4.58 -8.38
N LEU A 243 20.96 -4.11 -9.58
CA LEU A 243 21.59 -4.92 -10.64
C LEU A 243 22.93 -5.50 -10.15
N GLY A 244 23.75 -4.74 -9.44
CA GLY A 244 25.00 -5.22 -8.83
C GLY A 244 24.83 -6.32 -7.77
N SER A 245 23.62 -6.56 -7.27
CA SER A 245 23.32 -7.68 -6.36
C SER A 245 23.07 -9.00 -7.07
N LEU A 246 22.87 -9.00 -8.40
CA LEU A 246 22.71 -10.20 -9.21
C LEU A 246 23.94 -11.10 -9.13
N ASP A 247 23.79 -12.37 -9.45
CA ASP A 247 24.91 -13.29 -9.54
C ASP A 247 25.79 -13.00 -10.77
N VAL A 248 27.02 -13.56 -10.77
CA VAL A 248 28.01 -13.32 -11.83
C VAL A 248 27.47 -13.71 -13.21
N LYS A 249 26.78 -14.84 -13.29
CA LYS A 249 26.25 -15.37 -14.57
C LYS A 249 25.20 -14.43 -15.15
N SER A 250 24.28 -13.92 -14.33
CA SER A 250 23.27 -12.94 -14.77
C SER A 250 23.92 -11.64 -15.25
N LEU A 251 24.95 -11.16 -14.57
CA LEU A 251 25.69 -9.98 -15.01
C LEU A 251 26.47 -10.22 -16.30
N GLU A 252 27.07 -11.41 -16.49
CA GLU A 252 27.72 -11.80 -17.75
C GLU A 252 26.75 -11.78 -18.93
N GLU A 253 25.51 -12.30 -18.73
CA GLU A 253 24.47 -12.30 -19.76
C GLU A 253 24.08 -10.85 -20.12
N LEU A 254 23.82 -9.99 -19.13
CA LEU A 254 23.48 -8.57 -19.33
C LEU A 254 24.62 -7.78 -19.98
N ALA A 255 25.88 -8.12 -19.67
CA ALA A 255 27.06 -7.46 -20.26
C ALA A 255 27.26 -7.74 -21.76
N GLN A 256 26.52 -8.67 -22.37
CA GLN A 256 26.54 -8.92 -23.79
C GLN A 256 25.74 -7.88 -24.58
N ASP A 257 24.73 -7.28 -23.95
CA ASP A 257 23.86 -6.31 -24.56
C ASP A 257 24.52 -4.92 -24.60
N LYS A 258 24.25 -4.16 -25.65
CA LYS A 258 24.75 -2.77 -25.78
C LYS A 258 24.12 -1.83 -24.75
N THR A 259 22.89 -2.10 -24.37
CA THR A 259 22.08 -1.35 -23.42
C THR A 259 21.21 -2.31 -22.62
N THR A 260 21.19 -2.15 -21.32
CA THR A 260 20.31 -2.89 -20.40
C THR A 260 19.22 -1.96 -19.89
N GLU A 261 17.97 -2.36 -20.07
CA GLU A 261 16.83 -1.65 -19.49
C GLU A 261 16.38 -2.33 -18.20
N ALA A 262 16.11 -1.52 -17.18
CA ALA A 262 15.52 -1.99 -15.93
C ALA A 262 14.32 -1.13 -15.54
N HIS A 263 13.25 -1.78 -15.10
CA HIS A 263 12.00 -1.13 -14.73
C HIS A 263 11.82 -1.13 -13.21
N CYS A 264 11.30 -0.04 -12.68
CA CYS A 264 10.90 0.01 -11.28
C CYS A 264 9.46 -0.49 -11.15
N GLU A 265 9.24 -1.63 -10.50
CA GLU A 265 7.90 -2.19 -10.31
C GLU A 265 6.93 -1.23 -9.60
N PHE A 266 7.44 -0.38 -8.67
CA PHE A 266 6.59 0.54 -7.91
C PHE A 266 6.08 1.76 -8.66
N CYS A 267 6.69 2.18 -9.76
CA CYS A 267 6.28 3.37 -10.50
C CYS A 267 6.40 3.25 -12.01
N ASN A 268 6.78 2.08 -12.49
CA ASN A 268 6.95 1.75 -13.90
C ASN A 268 7.95 2.68 -14.65
N SER A 269 8.85 3.35 -13.92
CA SER A 269 9.92 4.13 -14.53
C SER A 269 11.00 3.22 -15.11
N THR A 270 11.44 3.52 -16.34
CA THR A 270 12.51 2.80 -17.03
C THR A 270 13.83 3.51 -16.84
N TYR A 271 14.89 2.75 -16.61
CA TYR A 271 16.26 3.21 -16.53
C TYR A 271 17.13 2.42 -17.50
N GLU A 272 17.96 3.14 -18.25
CA GLU A 272 18.88 2.55 -19.21
C GLU A 272 20.31 2.58 -18.66
N TYR A 273 21.03 1.48 -18.86
CA TYR A 273 22.42 1.31 -18.47
C TYR A 273 23.25 0.88 -19.67
N THR A 274 24.41 1.47 -19.81
CA THR A 274 25.36 1.12 -20.87
C THR A 274 26.04 -0.21 -20.56
N GLN A 275 26.55 -0.86 -21.61
CA GLN A 275 27.34 -2.06 -21.48
C GLN A 275 28.54 -1.89 -20.53
N ASP A 276 29.19 -0.72 -20.56
CA ASP A 276 30.36 -0.44 -19.71
C ASP A 276 29.98 -0.37 -18.23
N GLU A 277 28.81 0.18 -17.88
CA GLU A 277 28.32 0.19 -16.51
C GLU A 277 28.04 -1.23 -15.98
N ILE A 278 27.43 -2.09 -16.81
CA ILE A 278 27.20 -3.49 -16.44
C ILE A 278 28.52 -4.27 -16.31
N LYS A 279 29.48 -4.06 -17.22
CA LYS A 279 30.82 -4.67 -17.12
C LYS A 279 31.55 -4.23 -15.83
N HIS A 280 31.42 -2.99 -15.43
CA HIS A 280 32.00 -2.50 -14.18
C HIS A 280 31.38 -3.22 -12.96
N LEU A 281 30.05 -3.41 -12.93
CA LEU A 281 29.39 -4.20 -11.86
C LEU A 281 29.92 -5.67 -11.82
N LEU A 282 30.09 -6.27 -12.99
CA LEU A 282 30.61 -7.63 -13.11
C LEU A 282 32.03 -7.73 -12.53
N GLU A 283 32.94 -6.82 -12.91
CA GLU A 283 34.30 -6.77 -12.40
C GLU A 283 34.36 -6.58 -10.87
N GLU A 284 33.49 -5.71 -10.32
CA GLU A 284 33.39 -5.52 -8.86
C GLU A 284 32.92 -6.80 -8.16
N LYS A 285 31.92 -7.49 -8.73
CA LYS A 285 31.38 -8.75 -8.20
C LYS A 285 32.42 -9.85 -8.21
N GLU A 286 33.17 -10.01 -9.30
CA GLU A 286 34.25 -11.00 -9.41
C GLU A 286 35.38 -10.75 -8.39
N LYS A 287 35.79 -9.49 -8.21
CA LYS A 287 36.77 -9.11 -7.19
C LYS A 287 36.29 -9.43 -5.77
N GLN A 288 35.01 -9.19 -5.47
CA GLN A 288 34.43 -9.57 -4.18
C GLN A 288 34.45 -11.08 -3.96
N ALA A 289 34.03 -11.86 -4.95
CA ALA A 289 34.03 -13.31 -4.89
C ALA A 289 35.46 -13.88 -4.67
N GLN A 290 36.47 -13.33 -5.35
CA GLN A 290 37.88 -13.72 -5.18
C GLN A 290 38.38 -13.40 -3.77
N MET A 291 38.05 -12.22 -3.21
CA MET A 291 38.42 -11.84 -1.84
C MET A 291 37.75 -12.73 -0.79
N GLU A 292 36.51 -13.14 -0.99
CA GLU A 292 35.81 -14.05 -0.09
C GLU A 292 36.41 -15.47 -0.13
N ALA A 293 36.75 -15.98 -1.31
CA ALA A 293 37.43 -17.27 -1.47
C ALA A 293 38.80 -17.27 -0.83
N ALA A 294 39.57 -16.17 -0.95
CA ALA A 294 40.87 -16.04 -0.30
C ALA A 294 40.78 -16.03 1.23
N LYS A 295 39.75 -15.38 1.81
CA LYS A 295 39.49 -15.37 3.26
C LYS A 295 39.10 -16.74 3.82
N GLN A 296 38.38 -17.55 3.04
CA GLN A 296 38.00 -18.92 3.45
C GLN A 296 39.17 -19.89 3.42
N ASN A 297 40.16 -19.69 2.53
CA ASN A 297 41.36 -20.52 2.45
C ASN A 297 42.40 -20.20 3.53
N ILE A 298 42.24 -19.13 4.33
CA ILE A 298 43.13 -18.73 5.42
C ILE A 298 42.63 -19.21 6.80
N LYS A 299 41.42 -19.75 6.86
CA LYS A 299 40.85 -20.39 8.06
C LYS A 299 41.03 -21.90 8.03
#